data_cd382efe30c24b9813ffdafc47109b5a
#
_entry.id   cd382efe30c24b9813ffdafc47109b5a
#
_cell.length_a   1.000
_cell.length_b   1.000
_cell.length_c   1.000
_cell.angle_alpha   90.00
_cell.angle_beta   90.00
_cell.angle_gamma   90.00
#
_symmetry.space_group_name_H-M   'P 1'
#
loop_
_entity.id
_entity.type
_entity.pdbx_description
1 polymer ?
#
loop_
_entity_poly.entity_id
_entity_poly.type
_entity_poly.pdbx_seq_one_letter_code
_entity_poly.pdbx_strand_id
1 'polypeptide(L)'
;MKMYLFSPFLLILVHTLLVSCSRTSTPGFTIAREDSLRYEGKTVELFRMTNRNGMTVKVTNYGASLTFVSAPDKEGVFAPVVLGLDSLRYYLGRQPKLGATVGRYANRIRNAELVLNDRVYYLDKNNKGHSIHGGVKGFHTRVFNTDTSYVVKDTAVIRFSYLSPDAEGGFPGNLNISLA
;
A
#
# COMPACT_ATOMS: atom_id res chain seq x y z
N MET A 1 55.23 -43.47 63.09
CA MET A 1 55.34 -42.45 62.02
C MET A 1 54.04 -42.55 61.24
N LYS A 2 53.06 -41.66 61.51
CA LYS A 2 51.73 -41.69 60.87
C LYS A 2 51.73 -40.70 59.73
N MET A 3 51.51 -41.21 58.52
CA MET A 3 51.43 -40.45 57.29
C MET A 3 49.95 -40.06 57.06
N TYR A 4 49.63 -38.77 57.01
CA TYR A 4 48.30 -38.26 56.70
C TYR A 4 48.22 -38.05 55.18
N LEU A 5 47.32 -38.76 54.48
CA LEU A 5 46.95 -38.49 53.08
C LEU A 5 46.00 -37.28 53.01
N PHE A 6 46.42 -36.26 52.32
CA PHE A 6 45.57 -35.15 51.95
C PHE A 6 44.77 -35.54 50.68
N SER A 7 43.45 -35.57 50.82
CA SER A 7 42.53 -35.73 49.68
C SER A 7 42.26 -34.33 49.05
N PRO A 8 42.46 -34.16 47.75
CA PRO A 8 42.07 -32.91 47.09
C PRO A 8 40.58 -32.92 46.82
N PHE A 9 39.86 -31.99 47.47
CA PHE A 9 38.47 -31.67 47.12
C PHE A 9 38.46 -31.02 45.72
N LEU A 10 37.92 -31.71 44.71
CA LEU A 10 37.68 -31.21 43.37
C LEU A 10 36.44 -30.33 43.41
N LEU A 11 36.63 -29.01 43.37
CA LEU A 11 35.54 -28.02 43.27
C LEU A 11 35.04 -28.01 41.83
N ILE A 12 33.95 -28.70 41.55
CA ILE A 12 33.29 -28.61 40.22
C ILE A 12 32.47 -27.31 40.20
N LEU A 13 33.00 -26.28 39.53
CA LEU A 13 32.32 -25.02 39.27
C LEU A 13 31.32 -25.25 38.13
N VAL A 14 30.05 -25.48 38.49
CA VAL A 14 28.95 -25.58 37.49
C VAL A 14 28.64 -24.16 36.98
N HIS A 15 29.18 -23.83 35.82
CA HIS A 15 28.75 -22.64 35.09
C HIS A 15 27.37 -22.86 34.49
N THR A 16 26.32 -22.43 35.15
CA THR A 16 24.98 -22.31 34.53
C THR A 16 25.02 -21.16 33.49
N LEU A 17 25.15 -21.56 32.23
CA LEU A 17 24.92 -20.66 31.10
C LEU A 17 23.42 -20.30 31.08
N LEU A 18 23.08 -19.14 31.63
CA LEU A 18 21.79 -18.50 31.43
C LEU A 18 21.73 -18.07 29.96
N VAL A 19 21.23 -18.95 29.10
CA VAL A 19 20.82 -18.57 27.73
C VAL A 19 19.59 -17.67 27.91
N SER A 20 19.84 -16.35 27.97
CA SER A 20 18.78 -15.34 27.86
C SER A 20 18.21 -15.45 26.44
N CYS A 21 17.12 -16.20 26.30
CA CYS A 21 16.32 -16.18 25.08
C CYS A 21 15.64 -14.82 24.99
N SER A 22 16.34 -13.82 24.44
CA SER A 22 15.68 -12.58 24.02
C SER A 22 14.67 -12.94 22.97
N ARG A 23 13.38 -13.02 23.33
CA ARG A 23 12.29 -13.03 22.38
C ARG A 23 12.37 -11.72 21.59
N THR A 24 13.04 -11.74 20.44
CA THR A 24 12.86 -10.74 19.43
C THR A 24 11.39 -10.80 19.05
N SER A 25 10.60 -9.84 19.53
CA SER A 25 9.22 -9.70 19.08
C SER A 25 9.26 -9.46 17.58
N THR A 26 8.82 -10.45 16.80
CA THR A 26 8.61 -10.28 15.36
C THR A 26 7.69 -9.08 15.19
N PRO A 27 8.06 -8.08 14.38
CA PRO A 27 7.18 -6.93 14.15
C PRO A 27 5.78 -7.44 13.79
N GLY A 28 4.74 -6.86 14.40
CA GLY A 28 3.35 -7.27 14.13
C GLY A 28 2.95 -7.10 12.68
N PHE A 29 3.69 -6.22 11.95
CA PHE A 29 3.55 -5.94 10.52
C PHE A 29 4.91 -5.76 9.87
N THR A 30 4.98 -6.05 8.57
CA THR A 30 6.09 -5.70 7.70
C THR A 30 5.60 -4.86 6.54
N ILE A 31 6.42 -3.91 6.08
CA ILE A 31 6.21 -3.14 4.86
C ILE A 31 7.47 -3.30 4.01
N ALA A 32 7.30 -3.69 2.76
CA ALA A 32 8.39 -3.81 1.80
C ALA A 32 7.98 -3.24 0.46
N ARG A 33 8.91 -2.55 -0.22
CA ARG A 33 8.74 -2.25 -1.64
C ARG A 33 9.07 -3.53 -2.41
N GLU A 34 8.07 -4.07 -3.12
CA GLU A 34 8.16 -5.35 -3.82
C GLU A 34 8.63 -5.17 -5.26
N ASP A 35 8.20 -4.09 -5.91
CA ASP A 35 8.52 -3.80 -7.31
C ASP A 35 8.56 -2.29 -7.54
N SER A 36 9.26 -1.87 -8.60
CA SER A 36 9.24 -0.49 -9.07
C SER A 36 9.62 -0.40 -10.55
N LEU A 37 9.05 0.59 -11.24
CA LEU A 37 9.37 0.88 -12.63
C LEU A 37 9.25 2.37 -12.94
N ARG A 38 9.79 2.81 -14.08
CA ARG A 38 9.65 4.19 -14.56
C ARG A 38 8.48 4.28 -15.54
N TYR A 39 7.62 5.29 -15.32
CA TYR A 39 6.48 5.60 -16.17
C TYR A 39 6.29 7.12 -16.27
N GLU A 40 6.29 7.66 -17.49
CA GLU A 40 6.15 9.11 -17.75
C GLU A 40 7.06 9.99 -16.86
N GLY A 41 8.33 9.59 -16.72
CA GLY A 41 9.32 10.33 -15.91
C GLY A 41 9.19 10.16 -14.40
N LYS A 42 8.17 9.45 -13.89
CA LYS A 42 7.94 9.19 -12.46
C LYS A 42 8.28 7.75 -12.08
N THR A 43 8.55 7.51 -10.81
CA THR A 43 8.72 6.16 -10.27
C THR A 43 7.36 5.65 -9.82
N VAL A 44 6.94 4.53 -10.40
CA VAL A 44 5.78 3.77 -9.93
C VAL A 44 6.30 2.66 -9.02
N GLU A 45 5.69 2.52 -7.86
CA GLU A 45 6.12 1.59 -6.81
C GLU A 45 4.98 0.66 -6.41
N LEU A 46 5.31 -0.58 -6.10
CA LEU A 46 4.42 -1.57 -5.51
C LEU A 46 4.91 -1.91 -4.11
N PHE A 47 4.06 -1.75 -3.14
CA PHE A 47 4.33 -2.09 -1.74
C PHE A 47 3.55 -3.31 -1.32
N ARG A 48 4.20 -4.15 -0.51
CA ARG A 48 3.58 -5.27 0.20
C ARG A 48 3.56 -4.96 1.69
N MET A 49 2.41 -5.12 2.31
CA MET A 49 2.22 -5.12 3.76
C MET A 49 1.77 -6.51 4.19
N THR A 50 2.41 -7.07 5.23
CA THR A 50 2.02 -8.39 5.76
C THR A 50 1.89 -8.29 7.28
N ASN A 51 0.79 -8.79 7.83
CA ASN A 51 0.60 -8.86 9.28
C ASN A 51 1.20 -10.15 9.87
N ARG A 52 1.26 -10.24 11.20
CA ARG A 52 1.80 -11.41 11.92
C ARG A 52 1.08 -12.73 11.61
N ASN A 53 -0.16 -12.66 11.14
CA ASN A 53 -0.97 -13.84 10.84
C ASN A 53 -0.86 -14.27 9.37
N GLY A 54 -0.04 -13.58 8.55
CA GLY A 54 0.18 -13.91 7.13
C GLY A 54 -0.77 -13.23 6.15
N MET A 55 -1.77 -12.45 6.62
CA MET A 55 -2.59 -11.64 5.73
C MET A 55 -1.71 -10.61 5.00
N THR A 56 -1.83 -10.55 3.69
CA THR A 56 -1.03 -9.68 2.84
C THR A 56 -1.92 -8.71 2.08
N VAL A 57 -1.46 -7.45 2.03
CA VAL A 57 -2.07 -6.38 1.23
C VAL A 57 -0.99 -5.79 0.32
N LYS A 58 -1.29 -5.57 -0.96
CA LYS A 58 -0.40 -4.86 -1.87
C LYS A 58 -1.09 -3.61 -2.40
N VAL A 59 -0.33 -2.51 -2.45
CA VAL A 59 -0.78 -1.22 -2.98
C VAL A 59 0.28 -0.62 -3.89
N THR A 60 -0.15 0.12 -4.90
CA THR A 60 0.75 0.88 -5.77
C THR A 60 0.42 2.36 -5.69
N ASN A 61 1.41 3.21 -5.85
CA ASN A 61 1.22 4.66 -5.99
C ASN A 61 0.65 5.07 -7.36
N TYR A 62 0.52 4.15 -8.32
CA TYR A 62 -0.22 4.39 -9.56
C TYR A 62 -1.72 4.25 -9.30
N GLY A 63 -2.43 5.38 -9.41
CA GLY A 63 -3.84 5.46 -9.04
C GLY A 63 -4.11 5.26 -7.55
N ALA A 64 -3.07 5.25 -6.70
CA ALA A 64 -3.15 4.84 -5.30
C ALA A 64 -4.01 3.59 -5.16
N SER A 65 -3.64 2.54 -5.93
CA SER A 65 -4.49 1.37 -6.18
C SER A 65 -4.19 0.24 -5.21
N LEU A 66 -5.26 -0.38 -4.68
CA LEU A 66 -5.20 -1.66 -3.97
C LEU A 66 -5.11 -2.78 -5.02
N THR A 67 -3.98 -3.49 -5.07
CA THR A 67 -3.71 -4.48 -6.12
C THR A 67 -3.89 -5.91 -5.68
N PHE A 68 -3.82 -6.16 -4.37
CA PHE A 68 -3.93 -7.51 -3.80
C PHE A 68 -4.35 -7.44 -2.33
N VAL A 69 -5.22 -8.33 -1.93
CA VAL A 69 -5.52 -8.65 -0.54
C VAL A 69 -5.69 -10.15 -0.43
N SER A 70 -4.97 -10.80 0.50
CA SER A 70 -5.23 -12.19 0.87
C SER A 70 -5.91 -12.24 2.23
N ALA A 71 -6.86 -13.16 2.37
CA ALA A 71 -7.48 -13.48 3.64
C ALA A 71 -7.56 -14.99 3.83
N PRO A 72 -7.50 -15.52 5.06
CA PRO A 72 -7.67 -16.93 5.30
C PRO A 72 -9.16 -17.32 5.16
N ASP A 73 -9.39 -18.52 4.63
CA ASP A 73 -10.70 -19.17 4.71
C ASP A 73 -10.91 -19.82 6.09
N LYS A 74 -11.97 -20.58 6.24
CA LYS A 74 -12.32 -21.26 7.50
C LYS A 74 -11.33 -22.37 7.90
N GLU A 75 -10.57 -22.90 6.93
CA GLU A 75 -9.48 -23.86 7.13
C GLU A 75 -8.12 -23.18 7.39
N GLY A 76 -8.06 -21.83 7.34
CA GLY A 76 -6.85 -21.06 7.53
C GLY A 76 -5.99 -20.92 6.25
N VAL A 77 -6.50 -21.32 5.09
CA VAL A 77 -5.81 -21.21 3.81
C VAL A 77 -5.97 -19.81 3.24
N PHE A 78 -4.87 -19.12 2.97
CA PHE A 78 -4.89 -17.77 2.41
C PHE A 78 -5.14 -17.79 0.91
N ALA A 79 -6.12 -17.01 0.46
CA ALA A 79 -6.44 -16.81 -0.95
C ALA A 79 -6.68 -15.33 -1.26
N PRO A 80 -6.48 -14.88 -2.53
CA PRO A 80 -6.83 -13.53 -2.96
C PRO A 80 -8.34 -13.30 -2.81
N VAL A 81 -8.71 -12.15 -2.23
CA VAL A 81 -10.13 -11.75 -2.04
C VAL A 81 -10.51 -10.50 -2.85
N VAL A 82 -9.57 -9.96 -3.62
CA VAL A 82 -9.81 -8.86 -4.57
C VAL A 82 -9.29 -9.23 -5.96
N LEU A 83 -9.91 -8.67 -6.99
CA LEU A 83 -9.41 -8.79 -8.35
C LEU A 83 -8.18 -7.89 -8.51
N GLY A 84 -7.11 -8.44 -9.06
CA GLY A 84 -5.87 -7.74 -9.37
C GLY A 84 -5.26 -8.22 -10.69
N LEU A 85 -4.21 -7.55 -11.12
CA LEU A 85 -3.41 -7.91 -12.29
C LEU A 85 -2.06 -8.49 -11.82
N ASP A 86 -1.51 -9.43 -12.58
CA ASP A 86 -0.35 -10.22 -12.17
C ASP A 86 0.97 -9.41 -12.10
N SER A 87 1.03 -8.25 -12.72
CA SER A 87 2.24 -7.42 -12.76
C SER A 87 1.91 -5.93 -12.65
N LEU A 88 2.79 -5.19 -11.98
CA LEU A 88 2.69 -3.73 -11.85
C LEU A 88 2.55 -3.03 -13.21
N ARG A 89 3.25 -3.50 -14.24
CA ARG A 89 3.17 -2.92 -15.59
C ARG A 89 1.79 -2.98 -16.22
N TYR A 90 0.96 -3.95 -15.86
CA TYR A 90 -0.40 -4.09 -16.40
C TYR A 90 -1.39 -3.08 -15.80
N TYR A 91 -1.03 -2.43 -14.70
CA TYR A 91 -1.80 -1.31 -14.14
C TYR A 91 -1.60 0.00 -14.90
N LEU A 92 -0.54 0.11 -15.72
CA LEU A 92 -0.20 1.36 -16.41
C LEU A 92 -1.08 1.59 -17.64
N GLY A 93 -1.44 2.86 -17.88
CA GLY A 93 -2.20 3.25 -19.06
C GLY A 93 -3.69 2.86 -18.98
N ARG A 94 -4.22 2.32 -20.06
CA ARG A 94 -5.65 1.97 -20.16
C ARG A 94 -5.92 0.57 -19.60
N GLN A 95 -6.40 0.50 -18.40
CA GLN A 95 -6.72 -0.73 -17.67
C GLN A 95 -8.10 -0.64 -16.97
N PRO A 96 -8.68 -1.74 -16.45
CA PRO A 96 -10.04 -1.79 -15.90
C PRO A 96 -10.26 -1.02 -14.59
N LYS A 97 -9.31 -0.22 -14.08
CA LYS A 97 -9.40 0.56 -12.83
C LYS A 97 -9.58 -0.30 -11.57
N LEU A 98 -9.08 -1.54 -11.59
CA LEU A 98 -9.16 -2.44 -10.45
C LEU A 98 -8.46 -1.84 -9.23
N GLY A 99 -9.20 -1.74 -8.13
CA GLY A 99 -8.70 -1.21 -6.86
C GLY A 99 -8.23 0.23 -6.84
N ALA A 100 -8.37 0.96 -7.96
CA ALA A 100 -7.87 2.33 -8.09
C ALA A 100 -8.72 3.35 -7.33
N THR A 101 -8.06 4.41 -6.86
CA THR A 101 -8.73 5.60 -6.35
C THR A 101 -9.45 6.31 -7.49
N VAL A 102 -10.75 6.54 -7.31
CA VAL A 102 -11.60 7.19 -8.32
C VAL A 102 -11.83 8.65 -7.95
N GLY A 103 -11.58 9.53 -8.88
CA GLY A 103 -11.74 10.98 -8.69
C GLY A 103 -11.39 11.79 -9.95
N ARG A 104 -11.71 13.14 -9.90
CA ARG A 104 -12.29 13.86 -8.74
C ARG A 104 -13.72 13.44 -8.39
N TYR A 105 -14.52 13.00 -9.37
CA TYR A 105 -15.92 12.60 -9.18
C TYR A 105 -16.07 11.14 -9.57
N ALA A 106 -16.69 10.35 -8.70
CA ALA A 106 -16.98 8.94 -8.96
C ALA A 106 -18.27 8.80 -9.78
N ASN A 107 -18.30 7.77 -10.67
CA ASN A 107 -19.40 7.53 -11.58
C ASN A 107 -19.57 8.68 -12.60
N ARG A 108 -20.79 8.93 -13.11
CA ARG A 108 -21.05 9.77 -14.31
C ARG A 108 -21.48 11.19 -13.97
N ILE A 109 -20.92 12.12 -14.74
CA ILE A 109 -21.47 13.49 -14.88
C ILE A 109 -22.09 13.57 -16.29
N ARG A 110 -23.40 13.86 -16.33
CA ARG A 110 -24.19 13.93 -17.57
C ARG A 110 -23.62 15.01 -18.49
N ASN A 111 -23.54 14.71 -19.78
CA ASN A 111 -23.01 15.59 -20.83
C ASN A 111 -21.57 16.10 -20.56
N ALA A 112 -20.90 15.61 -19.51
CA ALA A 112 -19.63 16.13 -19.00
C ALA A 112 -19.72 17.62 -18.61
N GLU A 113 -20.84 18.05 -18.09
CA GLU A 113 -21.10 19.43 -17.64
C GLU A 113 -21.25 19.45 -16.12
N LEU A 114 -20.37 20.19 -15.46
CA LEU A 114 -20.40 20.42 -14.01
C LEU A 114 -20.81 21.87 -13.75
N VAL A 115 -21.91 22.07 -13.07
CA VAL A 115 -22.32 23.41 -12.59
C VAL A 115 -21.82 23.59 -11.17
N LEU A 116 -21.05 24.65 -10.95
CA LEU A 116 -20.53 25.00 -9.63
C LEU A 116 -20.51 26.54 -9.50
N ASN A 117 -21.17 27.07 -8.47
CA ASN A 117 -21.30 28.53 -8.25
C ASN A 117 -21.77 29.26 -9.51
N ASP A 118 -22.89 28.81 -10.10
CA ASP A 118 -23.54 29.33 -11.29
C ASP A 118 -22.63 29.39 -12.56
N ARG A 119 -21.49 28.67 -12.52
CA ARG A 119 -20.60 28.49 -13.67
C ARG A 119 -20.68 27.07 -14.19
N VAL A 120 -20.66 26.93 -15.51
CA VAL A 120 -20.58 25.65 -16.19
C VAL A 120 -19.13 25.34 -16.51
N TYR A 121 -18.67 24.17 -16.08
CA TYR A 121 -17.35 23.63 -16.42
C TYR A 121 -17.53 22.41 -17.31
N TYR A 122 -16.81 22.37 -18.42
CA TYR A 122 -16.83 21.27 -19.36
C TYR A 122 -15.70 20.30 -19.05
N LEU A 123 -16.09 19.06 -18.74
CA LEU A 123 -15.16 18.00 -18.34
C LEU A 123 -14.78 17.11 -19.53
N ASP A 124 -13.74 16.30 -19.34
CA ASP A 124 -13.36 15.27 -20.31
C ASP A 124 -14.54 14.31 -20.60
N LYS A 125 -14.85 14.13 -21.88
CA LYS A 125 -15.84 13.14 -22.37
C LYS A 125 -15.15 11.80 -22.62
N ASN A 126 -15.36 10.82 -21.75
CA ASN A 126 -14.73 9.50 -21.85
C ASN A 126 -15.73 8.34 -21.87
N ASN A 127 -17.05 8.62 -21.85
CA ASN A 127 -18.08 7.61 -21.89
C ASN A 127 -19.34 8.12 -22.59
N LYS A 128 -19.49 7.84 -23.92
CA LYS A 128 -20.68 8.17 -24.73
C LYS A 128 -21.19 9.60 -24.53
N GLY A 129 -20.29 10.59 -24.55
CA GLY A 129 -20.61 12.00 -24.38
C GLY A 129 -20.69 12.46 -22.89
N HIS A 130 -20.56 11.57 -21.95
CA HIS A 130 -20.51 11.87 -20.51
C HIS A 130 -19.09 11.81 -19.96
N SER A 131 -18.85 12.41 -18.80
CA SER A 131 -17.65 12.16 -18.00
C SER A 131 -17.90 11.03 -17.02
N ILE A 132 -16.97 10.08 -16.90
CA ILE A 132 -17.05 9.01 -15.92
C ILE A 132 -15.73 8.87 -15.18
N HIS A 133 -15.80 8.72 -13.84
CA HIS A 133 -14.66 8.45 -12.98
C HIS A 133 -13.51 9.44 -13.14
N GLY A 134 -13.81 10.75 -13.23
CA GLY A 134 -12.83 11.82 -13.32
C GLY A 134 -12.27 12.07 -14.72
N GLY A 135 -12.86 11.49 -15.77
CA GLY A 135 -12.46 11.72 -17.16
C GLY A 135 -11.33 10.80 -17.64
N VAL A 136 -10.68 11.21 -18.74
CA VAL A 136 -9.58 10.46 -19.37
C VAL A 136 -8.38 10.38 -18.45
N LYS A 137 -8.11 11.47 -17.77
CA LYS A 137 -6.96 11.67 -16.88
C LYS A 137 -7.37 11.67 -15.40
N GLY A 138 -8.36 10.84 -15.01
CA GLY A 138 -8.77 10.70 -13.63
C GLY A 138 -7.68 10.10 -12.72
N PHE A 139 -7.90 10.08 -11.42
CA PHE A 139 -6.90 9.68 -10.42
C PHE A 139 -6.32 8.29 -10.64
N HIS A 140 -7.10 7.37 -11.19
CA HIS A 140 -6.68 6.02 -11.57
C HIS A 140 -5.51 5.97 -12.58
N THR A 141 -5.19 7.08 -13.25
CA THR A 141 -4.05 7.20 -14.18
C THR A 141 -2.91 8.03 -13.64
N ARG A 142 -2.97 8.49 -12.39
CA ARG A 142 -1.98 9.39 -11.79
C ARG A 142 -0.97 8.61 -10.96
N VAL A 143 0.30 9.01 -11.05
CA VAL A 143 1.32 8.57 -10.12
C VAL A 143 1.29 9.51 -8.93
N PHE A 144 0.86 8.99 -7.79
CA PHE A 144 0.88 9.69 -6.51
C PHE A 144 2.30 9.72 -5.94
N ASN A 145 2.60 10.70 -5.12
CA ASN A 145 3.81 10.68 -4.32
C ASN A 145 3.66 9.65 -3.20
N THR A 146 4.73 8.92 -2.90
CA THR A 146 4.82 8.13 -1.68
C THR A 146 5.42 8.99 -0.59
N ASP A 147 4.59 9.51 0.31
CA ASP A 147 5.04 10.47 1.34
C ASP A 147 5.77 9.78 2.47
N THR A 148 5.22 8.67 2.96
CA THR A 148 5.79 7.91 4.07
C THR A 148 5.22 6.49 4.13
N SER A 149 5.99 5.60 4.74
CA SER A 149 5.54 4.27 5.14
C SER A 149 6.11 3.94 6.52
N TYR A 150 5.29 3.44 7.42
CA TYR A 150 5.71 3.10 8.79
C TYR A 150 4.81 2.04 9.42
N VAL A 151 5.35 1.38 10.43
CA VAL A 151 4.60 0.49 11.32
C VAL A 151 4.57 1.12 12.70
N VAL A 152 3.40 1.24 13.29
CA VAL A 152 3.20 1.74 14.64
C VAL A 152 2.20 0.83 15.36
N LYS A 153 2.63 0.23 16.48
CA LYS A 153 1.83 -0.77 17.21
C LYS A 153 1.35 -1.88 16.26
N ASP A 154 0.05 -2.09 16.17
CA ASP A 154 -0.59 -3.11 15.33
C ASP A 154 -1.16 -2.51 14.02
N THR A 155 -0.49 -1.50 13.48
CA THR A 155 -0.92 -0.82 12.25
C THR A 155 0.25 -0.57 11.32
N ALA A 156 0.13 -0.99 10.06
CA ALA A 156 1.02 -0.64 8.97
C ALA A 156 0.36 0.45 8.12
N VAL A 157 1.08 1.52 7.83
CA VAL A 157 0.57 2.68 7.09
C VAL A 157 1.49 2.98 5.91
N ILE A 158 0.90 3.22 4.75
CA ILE A 158 1.54 3.86 3.60
C ILE A 158 0.69 5.05 3.24
N ARG A 159 1.32 6.24 3.12
CA ARG A 159 0.62 7.48 2.75
C ARG A 159 1.01 7.90 1.35
N PHE A 160 -0.01 8.16 0.55
CA PHE A 160 0.12 8.73 -0.78
C PHE A 160 -0.49 10.11 -0.85
N SER A 161 0.12 11.02 -1.64
CA SER A 161 -0.45 12.32 -1.92
C SER A 161 -0.40 12.65 -3.40
N TYR A 162 -1.34 13.49 -3.83
CA TYR A 162 -1.39 14.01 -5.18
C TYR A 162 -2.01 15.42 -5.19
N LEU A 163 -1.37 16.35 -5.88
CA LEU A 163 -1.98 17.63 -6.23
C LEU A 163 -2.61 17.51 -7.62
N SER A 164 -3.94 17.49 -7.68
CA SER A 164 -4.68 17.62 -8.92
C SER A 164 -4.78 19.12 -9.24
N PRO A 165 -4.10 19.62 -10.30
CA PRO A 165 -4.06 21.05 -10.60
C PRO A 165 -5.40 21.54 -11.13
N ASP A 166 -5.60 22.86 -11.09
CA ASP A 166 -6.72 23.52 -11.74
C ASP A 166 -6.85 23.08 -13.21
N ALA A 167 -8.08 22.94 -13.68
CA ALA A 167 -8.46 22.47 -15.01
C ALA A 167 -8.05 21.01 -15.35
N GLU A 168 -7.54 20.21 -14.41
CA GLU A 168 -7.30 18.79 -14.66
C GLU A 168 -8.62 18.08 -14.96
N GLY A 169 -8.71 17.43 -16.16
CA GLY A 169 -9.95 16.80 -16.64
C GLY A 169 -11.13 17.79 -16.82
N GLY A 170 -10.87 19.09 -16.84
CA GLY A 170 -11.86 20.15 -16.89
C GLY A 170 -12.40 20.60 -15.52
N PHE A 171 -11.97 19.99 -14.42
CA PHE A 171 -12.42 20.34 -13.07
C PHE A 171 -11.74 21.62 -12.57
N PRO A 172 -12.48 22.57 -11.94
CA PRO A 172 -11.92 23.82 -11.45
C PRO A 172 -11.15 23.66 -10.14
N GLY A 173 -10.16 24.53 -9.97
CA GLY A 173 -9.39 24.68 -8.74
C GLY A 173 -8.37 23.56 -8.50
N ASN A 174 -7.38 23.88 -7.67
CA ASN A 174 -6.41 22.91 -7.17
C ASN A 174 -7.05 22.01 -6.09
N LEU A 175 -6.79 20.70 -6.14
CA LEU A 175 -7.26 19.76 -5.13
C LEU A 175 -6.08 18.94 -4.60
N ASN A 176 -5.77 19.10 -3.30
CA ASN A 176 -4.80 18.26 -2.60
C ASN A 176 -5.49 16.99 -2.09
N ILE A 177 -4.94 15.84 -2.42
CA ILE A 177 -5.43 14.53 -2.00
C ILE A 177 -4.36 13.87 -1.14
N SER A 178 -4.76 13.32 0.01
CA SER A 178 -3.93 12.47 0.86
C SER A 178 -4.71 11.20 1.20
N LEU A 179 -4.07 10.06 1.02
CA LEU A 179 -4.62 8.72 1.28
C LEU A 179 -3.67 7.98 2.21
N ALA A 180 -4.23 7.24 3.20
CA ALA A 180 -3.45 6.41 4.12
C ALA A 180 -4.20 5.10 4.42
#